data_5088ee2183fd778ee652c947dccba850
#
_entry.id   5088ee2183fd778ee652c947dccba850
#
_cell.length_a   1.000
_cell.length_b   1.000
_cell.length_c   1.000
_cell.angle_alpha   90.00
_cell.angle_beta   90.00
_cell.angle_gamma   90.00
#
_symmetry.space_group_name_H-M   'P 1'
#
loop_
_entity.id
_entity.type
_entity.pdbx_description
1 polymer ?
#
loop_
_entity_poly.entity_id
_entity_poly.type
_entity_poly.pdbx_seq_one_letter_code
_entity_poly.pdbx_strand_id
1 'polypeptide(L)'
;MDCQMILNAMESDYAGSTIRQTYMTMGTFFKSAKDNGFIDRHPMDGVRYTKPVRAVDDIHFLTVDEQKRFLEAAKGSHNYAQYALILETGLRTGEMIGLTWDAIDWEKRTLTVNKTLEFRYKQDEWRAGPPKTESSYRTIPLTDTAYGILREIYDTREYRNESNGLSTVLTFMDRKTGQKRKLVMRDLVFINWRTGMPAKNSSYDTHLYKLCDDAGIKRFCMHALRHTYATRAIESGMQPKVLQKLLGHASITTTMNRYVHVTDDSMKEGVAQFAKAQEAQKG
;
A
#
# COMPACT_ATOMS: atom_id res chain seq x y z
N MET A 1 -9.75 -37.60 -2.14
CA MET A 1 -10.60 -36.38 -2.31
C MET A 1 -10.05 -35.65 -3.52
N ASP A 2 -10.87 -35.40 -4.51
CA ASP A 2 -10.50 -34.74 -5.76
C ASP A 2 -10.24 -33.24 -5.51
N CYS A 3 -9.22 -32.68 -6.15
CA CYS A 3 -8.89 -31.25 -6.02
C CYS A 3 -10.05 -30.35 -6.42
N GLN A 4 -10.88 -30.77 -7.38
CA GLN A 4 -12.09 -30.03 -7.76
C GLN A 4 -13.11 -30.00 -6.61
N MET A 5 -13.30 -31.09 -5.88
CA MET A 5 -14.23 -31.16 -4.74
C MET A 5 -13.81 -30.19 -3.62
N ILE A 6 -12.49 -30.05 -3.38
CA ILE A 6 -11.99 -29.08 -2.38
C ILE A 6 -12.37 -27.65 -2.78
N LEU A 7 -12.15 -27.28 -4.05
CA LEU A 7 -12.46 -25.94 -4.53
C LEU A 7 -13.98 -25.67 -4.50
N ASN A 8 -14.78 -26.64 -4.93
CA ASN A 8 -16.24 -26.52 -4.90
C ASN A 8 -16.77 -26.38 -3.45
N ALA A 9 -16.21 -27.13 -2.50
CA ALA A 9 -16.59 -27.02 -1.10
C ALA A 9 -16.22 -25.66 -0.47
N MET A 10 -15.27 -24.92 -1.06
CA MET A 10 -14.89 -23.59 -0.59
C MET A 10 -15.83 -22.48 -1.11
N GLU A 11 -16.66 -22.74 -2.13
CA GLU A 11 -17.46 -21.70 -2.78
C GLU A 11 -18.50 -21.08 -1.84
N SER A 12 -19.04 -21.84 -0.89
CA SER A 12 -20.02 -21.36 0.09
C SER A 12 -19.44 -20.50 1.20
N ASP A 13 -18.18 -20.78 1.61
CA ASP A 13 -17.64 -20.25 2.87
C ASP A 13 -16.47 -19.27 2.67
N TYR A 14 -15.90 -19.23 1.47
CA TYR A 14 -14.68 -18.45 1.23
C TYR A 14 -14.82 -17.45 0.08
N ALA A 15 -14.20 -16.29 0.26
CA ALA A 15 -14.10 -15.30 -0.80
C ALA A 15 -13.36 -15.85 -2.04
N GLY A 16 -13.76 -15.45 -3.23
CA GLY A 16 -13.16 -15.90 -4.49
C GLY A 16 -11.64 -15.68 -4.59
N SER A 17 -11.11 -14.67 -3.86
CA SER A 17 -9.65 -14.45 -3.74
C SER A 17 -8.95 -15.56 -2.95
N THR A 18 -9.59 -16.09 -1.92
CA THR A 18 -9.09 -17.21 -1.11
C THR A 18 -9.11 -18.50 -1.92
N ILE A 19 -10.20 -18.77 -2.64
CA ILE A 19 -10.33 -19.94 -3.52
C ILE A 19 -9.24 -19.89 -4.60
N ARG A 20 -9.03 -18.72 -5.21
CA ARG A 20 -7.95 -18.54 -6.19
C ARG A 20 -6.57 -18.83 -5.60
N GLN A 21 -6.31 -18.33 -4.39
CA GLN A 21 -5.03 -18.57 -3.72
C GLN A 21 -4.82 -20.06 -3.45
N THR A 22 -5.86 -20.77 -3.01
CA THR A 22 -5.85 -22.23 -2.80
C THR A 22 -5.56 -22.95 -4.11
N TYR A 23 -6.27 -22.63 -5.19
CA TYR A 23 -6.04 -23.21 -6.52
C TYR A 23 -4.59 -23.05 -6.96
N MET A 24 -4.03 -21.84 -6.87
CA MET A 24 -2.63 -21.58 -7.25
C MET A 24 -1.62 -22.30 -6.35
N THR A 25 -1.89 -22.37 -5.05
CA THR A 25 -1.03 -23.05 -4.08
C THR A 25 -1.01 -24.56 -4.36
N MET A 26 -2.16 -25.18 -4.57
CA MET A 26 -2.28 -26.60 -4.95
C MET A 26 -1.55 -26.86 -6.26
N GLY A 27 -1.74 -26.01 -7.28
CA GLY A 27 -1.04 -26.14 -8.56
C GLY A 27 0.49 -26.12 -8.41
N THR A 28 1.01 -25.19 -7.63
CA THR A 28 2.45 -25.09 -7.38
C THR A 28 2.97 -26.27 -6.57
N PHE A 29 2.25 -26.69 -5.54
CA PHE A 29 2.61 -27.82 -4.69
C PHE A 29 2.68 -29.12 -5.50
N PHE A 30 1.63 -29.45 -6.25
CA PHE A 30 1.61 -30.69 -7.02
C PHE A 30 2.57 -30.66 -8.22
N LYS A 31 2.83 -29.48 -8.80
CA LYS A 31 3.89 -29.34 -9.78
C LYS A 31 5.24 -29.70 -9.19
N SER A 32 5.57 -29.16 -8.00
CA SER A 32 6.82 -29.50 -7.31
C SER A 32 6.91 -31.00 -6.97
N ALA A 33 5.80 -31.61 -6.52
CA ALA A 33 5.75 -33.03 -6.23
C ALA A 33 6.02 -33.90 -7.48
N LYS A 34 5.44 -33.51 -8.63
CA LYS A 34 5.69 -34.18 -9.91
C LYS A 34 7.13 -34.01 -10.38
N ASP A 35 7.64 -32.77 -10.35
CA ASP A 35 9.00 -32.44 -10.79
C ASP A 35 10.08 -33.19 -9.95
N ASN A 36 9.76 -33.51 -8.68
CA ASN A 36 10.63 -34.32 -7.80
C ASN A 36 10.32 -35.82 -7.80
N GLY A 37 9.45 -36.30 -8.66
CA GLY A 37 9.15 -37.71 -8.83
C GLY A 37 8.32 -38.37 -7.70
N PHE A 38 7.66 -37.55 -6.84
CA PHE A 38 6.76 -38.06 -5.80
C PHE A 38 5.42 -38.54 -6.31
N ILE A 39 5.00 -38.01 -7.48
CA ILE A 39 3.76 -38.37 -8.17
C ILE A 39 3.98 -38.40 -9.68
N ASP A 40 3.30 -39.32 -10.38
CA ASP A 40 3.42 -39.46 -11.84
C ASP A 40 2.50 -38.50 -12.59
N ARG A 41 1.32 -38.23 -12.03
CA ARG A 41 0.31 -37.36 -12.64
C ARG A 41 0.06 -36.14 -11.79
N HIS A 42 -0.23 -35.02 -12.46
CA HIS A 42 -0.54 -33.77 -11.75
C HIS A 42 -2.00 -33.75 -11.32
N PRO A 43 -2.35 -33.75 -10.01
CA PRO A 43 -3.75 -33.85 -9.54
C PRO A 43 -4.62 -32.65 -9.92
N MET A 44 -4.02 -31.55 -10.36
CA MET A 44 -4.75 -30.37 -10.86
C MET A 44 -5.04 -30.41 -12.37
N ASP A 45 -4.60 -31.46 -13.08
CA ASP A 45 -4.93 -31.64 -14.49
C ASP A 45 -6.44 -31.80 -14.66
N GLY A 46 -7.06 -30.92 -15.45
CA GLY A 46 -8.51 -30.88 -15.64
C GLY A 46 -9.31 -30.16 -14.55
N VAL A 47 -8.68 -29.72 -13.46
CA VAL A 47 -9.36 -28.90 -12.43
C VAL A 47 -9.67 -27.51 -12.99
N ARG A 48 -10.94 -27.12 -12.88
CA ARG A 48 -11.42 -25.82 -13.37
C ARG A 48 -11.59 -24.85 -12.22
N TYR A 49 -11.07 -23.66 -12.40
CA TYR A 49 -11.28 -22.51 -11.53
C TYR A 49 -11.94 -21.40 -12.35
N THR A 50 -13.19 -21.11 -12.06
CA THR A 50 -13.88 -19.97 -12.66
C THR A 50 -13.51 -18.72 -11.86
N LYS A 51 -12.77 -17.82 -12.49
CA LYS A 51 -12.44 -16.54 -11.85
C LYS A 51 -13.75 -15.79 -11.59
N PRO A 52 -14.10 -15.50 -10.33
CA PRO A 52 -15.27 -14.67 -10.06
C PRO A 52 -15.10 -13.32 -10.76
N VAL A 53 -16.14 -12.89 -11.44
CA VAL A 53 -16.20 -11.54 -12.00
C VAL A 53 -16.14 -10.59 -10.80
N ARG A 54 -15.00 -9.96 -10.58
CA ARG A 54 -14.92 -8.90 -9.58
C ARG A 54 -15.81 -7.76 -10.06
N ALA A 55 -16.80 -7.42 -9.26
CA ALA A 55 -17.44 -6.13 -9.40
C ALA A 55 -16.36 -5.05 -9.23
N VAL A 56 -16.41 -4.01 -10.05
CA VAL A 56 -15.50 -2.87 -10.00
C VAL A 56 -15.58 -2.18 -8.61
N ASP A 57 -16.68 -2.40 -7.89
CA ASP A 57 -17.02 -1.82 -6.58
C ASP A 57 -16.26 -2.37 -5.37
N ASP A 58 -15.35 -3.35 -5.55
CA ASP A 58 -14.61 -3.99 -4.45
C ASP A 58 -13.43 -3.16 -3.90
N ILE A 59 -13.15 -2.00 -4.49
CA ILE A 59 -12.04 -1.15 -4.03
C ILE A 59 -12.59 -0.03 -3.17
N HIS A 60 -12.50 -0.19 -1.86
CA HIS A 60 -12.89 0.86 -0.94
C HIS A 60 -11.89 2.03 -1.00
N PHE A 61 -12.38 3.21 -1.28
CA PHE A 61 -11.71 4.49 -1.13
C PHE A 61 -12.68 5.50 -0.52
N LEU A 62 -12.17 6.50 0.13
CA LEU A 62 -12.98 7.54 0.78
C LEU A 62 -13.47 8.56 -0.25
N THR A 63 -14.72 8.95 -0.17
CA THR A 63 -15.22 10.16 -0.84
C THR A 63 -14.53 11.42 -0.28
N VAL A 64 -14.65 12.57 -0.93
CA VAL A 64 -14.06 13.81 -0.43
C VAL A 64 -14.61 14.16 0.96
N ASP A 65 -15.91 13.99 1.17
CA ASP A 65 -16.55 14.24 2.45
C ASP A 65 -16.11 13.25 3.54
N GLU A 66 -16.06 11.96 3.23
CA GLU A 66 -15.57 10.94 4.16
C GLU A 66 -14.10 11.17 4.55
N GLN A 67 -13.25 11.54 3.58
CA GLN A 67 -11.85 11.88 3.84
C GLN A 67 -11.74 13.08 4.79
N LYS A 68 -12.55 14.12 4.58
CA LYS A 68 -12.57 15.31 5.44
C LYS A 68 -13.02 14.96 6.86
N ARG A 69 -14.12 14.21 7.01
CA ARG A 69 -14.63 13.76 8.32
C ARG A 69 -13.62 12.84 9.03
N PHE A 70 -13.00 11.93 8.29
CA PHE A 70 -11.96 11.05 8.84
C PHE A 70 -10.76 11.83 9.36
N LEU A 71 -10.21 12.77 8.57
CA LEU A 71 -9.07 13.58 8.99
C LEU A 71 -9.41 14.47 10.19
N GLU A 72 -10.64 15.00 10.26
CA GLU A 72 -11.09 15.77 11.41
C GLU A 72 -11.17 14.90 12.68
N ALA A 73 -11.75 13.69 12.59
CA ALA A 73 -11.77 12.74 13.70
C ALA A 73 -10.36 12.27 14.11
N ALA A 74 -9.43 12.20 13.16
CA ALA A 74 -8.06 11.79 13.42
C ALA A 74 -7.18 12.90 14.02
N LYS A 75 -7.59 14.16 13.96
CA LYS A 75 -6.83 15.30 14.52
C LYS A 75 -6.54 15.08 16.00
N GLY A 76 -5.32 15.40 16.42
CA GLY A 76 -4.86 15.21 17.80
C GLY A 76 -4.59 13.75 18.19
N SER A 77 -4.88 12.79 17.34
CA SER A 77 -4.51 11.39 17.58
C SER A 77 -3.03 11.16 17.26
N HIS A 78 -2.43 10.21 17.97
CA HIS A 78 -1.01 9.85 17.78
C HIS A 78 -0.69 9.23 16.41
N ASN A 79 -1.70 8.83 15.63
CA ASN A 79 -1.54 8.27 14.29
C ASN A 79 -1.99 9.23 13.17
N TYR A 80 -2.39 10.46 13.49
CA TYR A 80 -2.82 11.45 12.48
C TYR A 80 -1.79 11.63 11.35
N ALA A 81 -0.54 11.84 11.74
CA ALA A 81 0.55 12.09 10.79
C ALA A 81 0.76 10.92 9.81
N GLN A 82 0.63 9.67 10.28
CA GLN A 82 0.75 8.48 9.45
C GLN A 82 -0.38 8.38 8.42
N TYR A 83 -1.61 8.62 8.85
CA TYR A 83 -2.78 8.59 7.96
C TYR A 83 -2.72 9.72 6.91
N ALA A 84 -2.43 10.93 7.36
CA ALA A 84 -2.29 12.08 6.48
C ALA A 84 -1.15 11.89 5.47
N LEU A 85 0.01 11.37 5.90
CA LEU A 85 1.14 11.11 5.00
C LEU A 85 0.79 10.09 3.91
N ILE A 86 0.04 9.02 4.24
CA ILE A 86 -0.38 8.04 3.22
C ILE A 86 -1.35 8.67 2.23
N LEU A 87 -2.27 9.53 2.68
CA LEU A 87 -3.19 10.27 1.80
C LEU A 87 -2.47 11.26 0.88
N GLU A 88 -1.28 11.76 1.26
CA GLU A 88 -0.48 12.69 0.47
C GLU A 88 0.55 12.00 -0.45
N THR A 89 0.94 10.77 -0.16
CA THR A 89 2.08 10.10 -0.84
C THR A 89 1.73 8.76 -1.47
N GLY A 90 0.60 8.16 -1.08
CA GLY A 90 0.23 6.83 -1.51
C GLY A 90 1.17 5.71 -1.04
N LEU A 91 1.93 5.91 0.03
CA LEU A 91 2.79 4.87 0.61
C LEU A 91 1.99 3.62 1.01
N ARG A 92 2.60 2.44 0.89
CA ARG A 92 2.06 1.23 1.53
C ARG A 92 2.32 1.30 3.04
N THR A 93 1.49 0.66 3.84
CA THR A 93 1.65 0.66 5.31
C THR A 93 3.05 0.24 5.75
N GLY A 94 3.60 -0.85 5.18
CA GLY A 94 4.96 -1.30 5.51
C GLY A 94 6.07 -0.36 5.02
N GLU A 95 5.84 0.40 3.95
CA GLU A 95 6.76 1.45 3.48
C GLU A 95 6.73 2.66 4.42
N MET A 96 5.56 3.04 4.90
CA MET A 96 5.39 4.11 5.89
C MET A 96 6.01 3.72 7.23
N ILE A 97 5.74 2.51 7.75
CA ILE A 97 6.34 2.03 9.01
C ILE A 97 7.86 1.95 8.91
N GLY A 98 8.39 1.51 7.76
CA GLY A 98 9.82 1.39 7.51
C GLY A 98 10.52 2.69 7.05
N LEU A 99 9.81 3.82 7.04
CA LEU A 99 10.37 5.10 6.63
C LEU A 99 11.39 5.59 7.65
N THR A 100 12.58 5.93 7.20
CA THR A 100 13.67 6.46 8.01
C THR A 100 14.07 7.86 7.56
N TRP A 101 14.69 8.63 8.45
CA TRP A 101 15.07 10.01 8.17
C TRP A 101 16.05 10.16 7.01
N ASP A 102 16.94 9.19 6.79
CA ASP A 102 17.87 9.17 5.66
C ASP A 102 17.19 9.01 4.28
N ALA A 103 15.91 8.65 4.27
CA ALA A 103 15.12 8.53 3.05
C ALA A 103 14.46 9.85 2.61
N ILE A 104 14.61 10.92 3.40
CA ILE A 104 14.01 12.23 3.14
C ILE A 104 15.10 13.21 2.70
N ASP A 105 14.98 13.73 1.48
CA ASP A 105 15.80 14.82 0.98
C ASP A 105 15.04 16.15 1.20
N TRP A 106 15.47 16.90 2.19
CA TRP A 106 14.81 18.14 2.60
C TRP A 106 14.97 19.28 1.59
N GLU A 107 16.10 19.32 0.86
CA GLU A 107 16.36 20.34 -0.15
C GLU A 107 15.52 20.09 -1.41
N LYS A 108 15.51 18.86 -1.89
CA LYS A 108 14.69 18.46 -3.06
C LYS A 108 13.23 18.22 -2.73
N ARG A 109 12.89 18.24 -1.44
CA ARG A 109 11.54 17.94 -0.93
C ARG A 109 11.02 16.61 -1.48
N THR A 110 11.80 15.56 -1.31
CA THR A 110 11.46 14.22 -1.81
C THR A 110 11.61 13.16 -0.73
N LEU A 111 10.86 12.07 -0.89
CA LEU A 111 10.91 10.88 -0.06
C LEU A 111 11.25 9.68 -0.93
N THR A 112 12.26 8.90 -0.55
CA THR A 112 12.68 7.70 -1.28
C THR A 112 12.23 6.42 -0.59
N VAL A 113 11.43 5.61 -1.31
CA VAL A 113 11.02 4.28 -0.86
C VAL A 113 12.07 3.27 -1.25
N ASN A 114 12.84 2.78 -0.28
CA ASN A 114 13.94 1.81 -0.48
C ASN A 114 13.93 0.64 0.50
N LYS A 115 12.99 0.61 1.44
CA LYS A 115 12.82 -0.45 2.43
C LYS A 115 11.38 -0.55 2.90
N THR A 116 11.05 -1.66 3.55
CA THR A 116 9.77 -1.91 4.22
C THR A 116 10.02 -2.51 5.59
N LEU A 117 9.10 -2.30 6.51
CA LEU A 117 9.11 -2.89 7.84
C LEU A 117 7.73 -3.50 8.12
N GLU A 118 7.70 -4.75 8.55
CA GLU A 118 6.49 -5.48 8.89
C GLU A 118 6.66 -6.27 10.18
N PHE A 119 5.59 -6.42 10.95
CA PHE A 119 5.57 -7.30 12.10
C PHE A 119 5.00 -8.66 11.70
N ARG A 120 5.75 -9.74 12.01
CA ARG A 120 5.37 -11.11 11.74
C ARG A 120 4.76 -11.74 12.98
N TYR A 121 3.43 -11.80 13.03
CA TYR A 121 2.68 -12.27 14.21
C TYR A 121 2.99 -13.71 14.60
N LYS A 122 3.24 -14.60 13.62
CA LYS A 122 3.56 -16.01 13.91
C LYS A 122 4.94 -16.19 14.55
N GLN A 123 5.89 -15.35 14.23
CA GLN A 123 7.27 -15.36 14.73
C GLN A 123 7.48 -14.35 15.87
N ASP A 124 6.51 -13.52 16.17
CA ASP A 124 6.56 -12.40 17.12
C ASP A 124 7.79 -11.48 16.91
N GLU A 125 8.11 -11.18 15.66
CA GLU A 125 9.30 -10.43 15.29
C GLU A 125 9.04 -9.33 14.27
N TRP A 126 9.87 -8.29 14.31
CA TRP A 126 9.96 -7.29 13.26
C TRP A 126 10.87 -7.76 12.14
N ARG A 127 10.40 -7.64 10.91
CA ARG A 127 11.18 -7.92 9.72
C ARG A 127 11.33 -6.70 8.85
N ALA A 128 12.57 -6.23 8.68
CA ALA A 128 12.93 -5.30 7.64
C ALA A 128 13.19 -6.03 6.33
N GLY A 129 12.86 -5.42 5.21
CA GLY A 129 13.10 -6.00 3.89
C GLY A 129 13.15 -4.94 2.79
N PRO A 130 13.62 -5.34 1.60
CA PRO A 130 13.53 -4.50 0.42
C PRO A 130 12.06 -4.33 -0.01
N PRO A 131 11.74 -3.30 -0.80
CA PRO A 131 10.45 -3.21 -1.45
C PRO A 131 10.10 -4.47 -2.25
N LYS A 132 8.80 -4.82 -2.32
CA LYS A 132 8.31 -6.10 -2.87
C LYS A 132 8.78 -6.38 -4.31
N THR A 133 8.90 -5.35 -5.13
CA THR A 133 9.35 -5.43 -6.53
C THR A 133 10.37 -4.34 -6.81
N GLU A 134 11.13 -4.47 -7.88
CA GLU A 134 12.07 -3.44 -8.31
C GLU A 134 11.38 -2.11 -8.62
N SER A 135 10.21 -2.13 -9.25
CA SER A 135 9.39 -0.95 -9.51
C SER A 135 8.88 -0.24 -8.24
N SER A 136 8.94 -0.90 -7.10
CA SER A 136 8.57 -0.31 -5.82
C SER A 136 9.65 0.64 -5.25
N TYR A 137 10.91 0.54 -5.73
CA TYR A 137 11.94 1.55 -5.44
C TYR A 137 11.60 2.82 -6.22
N ARG A 138 11.32 3.88 -5.52
CA ARG A 138 10.89 5.14 -6.12
C ARG A 138 11.16 6.33 -5.23
N THR A 139 11.26 7.49 -5.85
CA THR A 139 11.32 8.78 -5.15
C THR A 139 10.01 9.53 -5.42
N ILE A 140 9.38 10.00 -4.36
CA ILE A 140 8.08 10.69 -4.35
C ILE A 140 8.35 12.16 -4.01
N PRO A 141 7.98 13.12 -4.87
CA PRO A 141 7.93 14.53 -4.50
C PRO A 141 6.92 14.76 -3.37
N LEU A 142 7.27 15.58 -2.40
CA LEU A 142 6.41 15.91 -1.26
C LEU A 142 5.55 17.13 -1.57
N THR A 143 4.26 17.03 -1.26
CA THR A 143 3.37 18.19 -1.17
C THR A 143 3.77 19.06 0.03
N ASP A 144 3.31 20.32 0.08
CA ASP A 144 3.54 21.18 1.23
C ASP A 144 3.01 20.58 2.53
N THR A 145 1.86 19.91 2.46
CA THR A 145 1.25 19.19 3.59
C THR A 145 2.14 18.03 4.06
N ALA A 146 2.58 17.16 3.15
CA ALA A 146 3.45 16.03 3.50
C ALA A 146 4.80 16.50 4.07
N TYR A 147 5.38 17.54 3.47
CA TYR A 147 6.61 18.14 3.95
C TYR A 147 6.44 18.74 5.36
N GLY A 148 5.36 19.48 5.59
CA GLY A 148 5.05 20.07 6.91
C GLY A 148 4.89 19.01 8.00
N ILE A 149 4.14 17.93 7.71
CA ILE A 149 3.97 16.78 8.63
C ILE A 149 5.33 16.18 9.00
N LEU A 150 6.16 15.90 8.02
CA LEU A 150 7.48 15.30 8.26
C LEU A 150 8.41 16.26 9.02
N ARG A 151 8.35 17.57 8.73
CA ARG A 151 9.14 18.58 9.39
C ARG A 151 8.77 18.74 10.87
N GLU A 152 7.47 18.78 11.18
CA GLU A 152 6.98 18.82 12.55
C GLU A 152 7.48 17.62 13.38
N ILE A 153 7.39 16.41 12.79
CA ILE A 153 7.88 15.20 13.46
C ILE A 153 9.39 15.26 13.64
N TYR A 154 10.13 15.75 12.65
CA TYR A 154 11.59 15.89 12.72
C TYR A 154 12.02 16.85 13.81
N ASP A 155 11.39 18.01 13.93
CA ASP A 155 11.73 19.04 14.90
C ASP A 155 11.40 18.63 16.34
N THR A 156 10.41 17.73 16.50
CA THR A 156 10.01 17.19 17.83
C THR A 156 10.61 15.82 18.15
N ARG A 157 11.51 15.27 17.30
CA ARG A 157 11.97 13.87 17.41
C ARG A 157 12.79 13.58 18.68
N GLU A 158 13.52 14.56 19.22
CA GLU A 158 14.36 14.38 20.41
C GLU A 158 13.53 13.98 21.62
N TYR A 159 12.37 14.58 21.81
CA TYR A 159 11.41 14.18 22.86
C TYR A 159 10.87 12.76 22.70
N ARG A 160 11.00 12.18 21.51
CA ARG A 160 10.53 10.83 21.17
C ARG A 160 11.64 9.78 21.25
N ASN A 161 12.90 10.20 21.32
CA ASN A 161 14.08 9.32 21.26
C ASN A 161 14.64 8.88 22.62
N GLU A 162 14.03 9.27 23.73
CA GLU A 162 14.48 8.90 25.08
C GLU A 162 14.02 7.51 25.56
N SER A 163 13.30 6.76 24.69
CA SER A 163 12.66 5.51 25.08
C SER A 163 13.53 4.27 24.83
N ASN A 164 13.25 3.20 25.57
CA ASN A 164 13.87 1.88 25.41
C ASN A 164 13.55 1.26 24.03
N GLY A 165 14.41 0.41 23.49
CA GLY A 165 14.20 -0.30 22.22
C GLY A 165 14.82 0.37 20.98
N LEU A 166 15.24 1.62 21.08
CA LEU A 166 15.82 2.40 19.96
C LEU A 166 17.11 1.83 19.37
N SER A 167 17.86 1.05 20.14
CA SER A 167 19.10 0.41 19.70
C SER A 167 18.90 -0.86 18.86
N THR A 168 17.65 -1.31 18.69
CA THR A 168 17.35 -2.51 17.88
C THR A 168 17.77 -2.29 16.43
N VAL A 169 18.59 -3.20 15.91
CA VAL A 169 19.10 -3.19 14.54
C VAL A 169 18.57 -4.40 13.80
N LEU A 170 17.85 -4.17 12.72
CA LEU A 170 17.42 -5.20 11.78
C LEU A 170 18.31 -5.20 10.55
N THR A 171 18.55 -6.37 9.97
CA THR A 171 19.34 -6.50 8.74
C THR A 171 18.51 -7.15 7.63
N PHE A 172 18.72 -6.69 6.41
CA PHE A 172 18.06 -7.26 5.23
C PHE A 172 18.96 -7.15 4.00
N MET A 173 18.67 -7.96 2.97
CA MET A 173 19.35 -7.86 1.68
C MET A 173 18.60 -6.87 0.80
N ASP A 174 19.29 -5.84 0.33
CA ASP A 174 18.75 -4.89 -0.65
C ASP A 174 18.64 -5.60 -2.00
N ARG A 175 17.44 -5.61 -2.57
CA ARG A 175 17.18 -6.33 -3.83
C ARG A 175 17.85 -5.66 -5.03
N LYS A 176 18.02 -4.35 -5.00
CA LYS A 176 18.57 -3.59 -6.13
C LYS A 176 20.09 -3.66 -6.18
N THR A 177 20.74 -3.63 -5.01
CA THR A 177 22.21 -3.63 -4.93
C THR A 177 22.81 -4.99 -4.56
N GLY A 178 22.00 -5.93 -4.07
CA GLY A 178 22.48 -7.22 -3.55
C GLY A 178 23.28 -7.10 -2.25
N GLN A 179 23.36 -5.92 -1.66
CA GLN A 179 24.13 -5.67 -0.45
C GLN A 179 23.29 -5.85 0.81
N LYS A 180 23.95 -6.25 1.91
CA LYS A 180 23.34 -6.30 3.24
C LYS A 180 23.19 -4.88 3.79
N ARG A 181 21.96 -4.50 4.14
CA ARG A 181 21.64 -3.20 4.74
C ARG A 181 21.16 -3.37 6.18
N LYS A 182 21.28 -2.29 6.94
CA LYS A 182 20.80 -2.20 8.32
C LYS A 182 19.66 -1.20 8.39
N LEU A 183 18.70 -1.48 9.27
CA LEU A 183 17.67 -0.55 9.72
C LEU A 183 17.80 -0.45 11.24
N VAL A 184 18.05 0.74 11.74
CA VAL A 184 18.11 1.03 13.18
C VAL A 184 16.77 1.62 13.57
N MET A 185 16.15 1.13 14.64
CA MET A 185 14.80 1.59 15.03
C MET A 185 14.74 3.08 15.34
N ARG A 186 15.80 3.65 15.93
CA ARG A 186 15.88 5.10 16.21
C ARG A 186 15.78 5.99 14.95
N ASP A 187 16.13 5.44 13.80
CA ASP A 187 16.14 6.21 12.55
C ASP A 187 14.77 6.25 11.89
N LEU A 188 13.77 5.49 12.41
CA LEU A 188 12.41 5.51 11.93
C LEU A 188 11.74 6.86 12.18
N VAL A 189 10.95 7.30 11.20
CA VAL A 189 10.12 8.51 11.31
C VAL A 189 8.98 8.31 12.31
N PHE A 190 8.34 7.14 12.27
CA PHE A 190 7.17 6.83 13.08
C PHE A 190 7.49 5.79 14.15
N ILE A 191 7.60 6.26 15.39
CA ILE A 191 7.90 5.43 16.56
C ILE A 191 6.83 5.66 17.61
N ASN A 192 6.43 4.61 18.30
CA ASN A 192 5.67 4.76 19.52
C ASN A 192 6.59 5.29 20.62
N TRP A 193 6.35 6.52 21.08
CA TRP A 193 7.19 7.23 22.03
C TRP A 193 7.31 6.54 23.41
N ARG A 194 6.33 5.67 23.77
CA ARG A 194 6.36 4.92 25.05
C ARG A 194 7.28 3.70 25.00
N THR A 195 7.37 3.07 23.84
CA THR A 195 8.10 1.79 23.71
C THR A 195 9.41 1.92 22.91
N GLY A 196 9.62 3.03 22.19
CA GLY A 196 10.72 3.18 21.24
C GLY A 196 10.61 2.26 20.03
N MET A 197 9.45 1.62 19.83
CA MET A 197 9.20 0.67 18.74
C MET A 197 8.11 1.21 17.80
N PRO A 198 8.11 0.84 16.51
CA PRO A 198 7.02 1.19 15.62
C PRO A 198 5.72 0.49 16.02
N ALA A 199 4.58 1.06 15.64
CA ALA A 199 3.29 0.40 15.83
C ALA A 199 3.10 -0.74 14.82
N LYS A 200 2.50 -1.85 15.26
CA LYS A 200 2.17 -3.00 14.40
C LYS A 200 1.03 -2.64 13.43
N ASN A 201 0.99 -3.28 12.27
CA ASN A 201 -0.03 -3.02 11.24
C ASN A 201 -1.47 -3.10 11.81
N SER A 202 -1.77 -4.15 12.61
CA SER A 202 -3.10 -4.31 13.21
C SER A 202 -3.47 -3.19 14.18
N SER A 203 -2.48 -2.56 14.83
CA SER A 203 -2.73 -1.43 15.73
C SER A 203 -3.25 -0.21 14.96
N TYR A 204 -2.74 0.01 13.74
CA TYR A 204 -3.24 1.06 12.86
C TYR A 204 -4.69 0.79 12.45
N ASP A 205 -4.99 -0.43 11.97
CA ASP A 205 -6.35 -0.79 11.54
C ASP A 205 -7.35 -0.72 12.71
N THR A 206 -6.98 -1.19 13.91
CA THR A 206 -7.84 -1.11 15.10
C THR A 206 -8.16 0.35 15.47
N HIS A 207 -7.15 1.22 15.48
CA HIS A 207 -7.35 2.65 15.76
C HIS A 207 -8.17 3.32 14.66
N LEU A 208 -7.93 2.96 13.40
CA LEU A 208 -8.62 3.47 12.24
C LEU A 208 -10.13 3.12 12.28
N TYR A 209 -10.49 1.90 12.71
CA TYR A 209 -11.89 1.49 12.89
C TYR A 209 -12.61 2.36 13.92
N LYS A 210 -11.96 2.68 15.03
CA LYS A 210 -12.51 3.61 16.02
C LYS A 210 -12.76 4.99 15.42
N LEU A 211 -11.79 5.54 14.68
CA LEU A 211 -11.93 6.83 14.02
C LEU A 211 -13.04 6.82 12.95
N CYS A 212 -13.26 5.72 12.26
CA CYS A 212 -14.38 5.57 11.32
C CYS A 212 -15.72 5.63 12.05
N ASP A 213 -15.83 4.95 13.19
CA ASP A 213 -17.03 4.96 14.02
C ASP A 213 -17.30 6.39 14.54
N ASP A 214 -16.27 7.08 15.06
CA ASP A 214 -16.36 8.46 15.54
C ASP A 214 -16.74 9.44 14.40
N ALA A 215 -16.26 9.22 13.19
CA ALA A 215 -16.57 10.03 12.01
C ALA A 215 -17.90 9.65 11.33
N GLY A 216 -18.58 8.60 11.75
CA GLY A 216 -19.80 8.09 11.13
C GLY A 216 -19.62 7.63 9.70
N ILE A 217 -18.49 6.99 9.40
CA ILE A 217 -18.15 6.46 8.06
C ILE A 217 -17.94 4.95 8.10
N LYS A 218 -18.07 4.28 6.95
CA LYS A 218 -17.82 2.83 6.86
C LYS A 218 -16.37 2.51 7.23
N ARG A 219 -16.17 1.48 8.06
CA ARG A 219 -14.83 1.00 8.44
C ARG A 219 -14.02 0.56 7.22
N PHE A 220 -12.76 0.94 7.19
CA PHE A 220 -11.81 0.59 6.15
C PHE A 220 -10.42 0.28 6.74
N CYS A 221 -9.54 -0.35 5.99
CA CYS A 221 -8.17 -0.64 6.41
C CYS A 221 -7.17 0.39 5.85
N MET A 222 -5.96 0.41 6.39
CA MET A 222 -4.87 1.31 5.96
C MET A 222 -4.66 1.37 4.45
N HIS A 223 -4.90 0.26 3.75
CA HIS A 223 -4.71 0.22 2.30
C HIS A 223 -5.71 1.09 1.52
N ALA A 224 -6.89 1.34 2.09
CA ALA A 224 -7.89 2.23 1.49
C ALA A 224 -7.42 3.69 1.43
N LEU A 225 -6.58 4.15 2.38
CA LEU A 225 -5.98 5.49 2.31
C LEU A 225 -5.12 5.67 1.05
N ARG A 226 -4.33 4.64 0.71
CA ARG A 226 -3.56 4.64 -0.53
C ARG A 226 -4.46 4.57 -1.77
N HIS A 227 -5.57 3.84 -1.71
CA HIS A 227 -6.56 3.85 -2.79
C HIS A 227 -7.20 5.23 -2.94
N THR A 228 -7.51 5.89 -1.83
CA THR A 228 -8.04 7.26 -1.82
C THR A 228 -7.05 8.23 -2.48
N TYR A 229 -5.76 8.19 -2.10
CA TYR A 229 -4.73 8.99 -2.78
C TYR A 229 -4.74 8.76 -4.30
N ALA A 230 -4.76 7.50 -4.72
CA ALA A 230 -4.69 7.16 -6.14
C ALA A 230 -5.94 7.64 -6.91
N THR A 231 -7.13 7.50 -6.32
CA THR A 231 -8.38 7.98 -6.91
C THR A 231 -8.37 9.51 -7.02
N ARG A 232 -7.98 10.23 -5.94
CA ARG A 232 -7.86 11.70 -5.96
C ARG A 232 -6.85 12.20 -6.99
N ALA A 233 -5.73 11.49 -7.15
CA ALA A 233 -4.72 11.83 -8.14
C ALA A 233 -5.28 11.73 -9.59
N ILE A 234 -6.04 10.68 -9.90
CA ILE A 234 -6.70 10.54 -11.22
C ILE A 234 -7.77 11.61 -11.41
N GLU A 235 -8.62 11.84 -10.41
CA GLU A 235 -9.68 12.86 -10.45
C GLU A 235 -9.10 14.28 -10.61
N SER A 236 -7.89 14.54 -10.10
CA SER A 236 -7.18 15.82 -10.31
C SER A 236 -6.46 15.92 -11.67
N GLY A 237 -6.61 14.93 -12.56
CA GLY A 237 -6.01 14.93 -13.89
C GLY A 237 -4.58 14.38 -13.94
N MET A 238 -4.08 13.74 -12.87
CA MET A 238 -2.75 13.12 -12.91
C MET A 238 -2.71 12.00 -13.96
N GLN A 239 -1.72 12.04 -14.83
CA GLN A 239 -1.56 11.00 -15.84
C GLN A 239 -1.36 9.62 -15.19
N PRO A 240 -2.09 8.56 -15.64
CA PRO A 240 -1.99 7.22 -15.09
C PRO A 240 -0.55 6.66 -15.04
N LYS A 241 0.30 7.04 -15.99
CA LYS A 241 1.70 6.64 -16.04
C LYS A 241 2.53 7.27 -14.92
N VAL A 242 2.25 8.52 -14.58
CA VAL A 242 2.87 9.22 -13.44
C VAL A 242 2.43 8.56 -12.15
N LEU A 243 1.11 8.34 -11.98
CA LEU A 243 0.56 7.66 -10.81
C LEU A 243 1.12 6.23 -10.64
N GLN A 244 1.28 5.47 -11.74
CA GLN A 244 1.93 4.16 -11.71
C GLN A 244 3.32 4.23 -11.07
N LYS A 245 4.13 5.20 -11.45
CA LYS A 245 5.49 5.40 -10.91
C LYS A 245 5.45 5.80 -9.44
N LEU A 246 4.58 6.75 -9.08
CA LEU A 246 4.42 7.21 -7.68
C LEU A 246 3.94 6.09 -6.76
N LEU A 247 3.05 5.23 -7.21
CA LEU A 247 2.58 4.07 -6.46
C LEU A 247 3.57 2.89 -6.48
N GLY A 248 4.51 2.85 -7.41
CA GLY A 248 5.42 1.71 -7.58
C GLY A 248 4.68 0.44 -8.01
N HIS A 249 3.74 0.55 -8.95
CA HIS A 249 3.07 -0.59 -9.58
C HIS A 249 3.94 -1.16 -10.70
N ALA A 250 4.16 -2.47 -10.68
CA ALA A 250 4.96 -3.15 -11.71
C ALA A 250 4.30 -3.07 -13.11
N SER A 251 2.96 -3.05 -13.16
CA SER A 251 2.20 -2.94 -14.41
C SER A 251 1.29 -1.73 -14.39
N ILE A 252 1.22 -1.02 -15.51
CA ILE A 252 0.25 0.07 -15.74
C ILE A 252 -1.19 -0.46 -15.67
N THR A 253 -1.42 -1.69 -16.09
CA THR A 253 -2.73 -2.36 -16.02
C THR A 253 -3.29 -2.35 -14.59
N THR A 254 -2.43 -2.48 -13.57
CA THR A 254 -2.86 -2.39 -12.17
C THR A 254 -3.43 -1.02 -11.84
N THR A 255 -2.84 0.05 -12.34
CA THR A 255 -3.31 1.43 -12.14
C THR A 255 -4.57 1.70 -12.95
N MET A 256 -4.57 1.33 -14.24
CA MET A 256 -5.69 1.54 -15.14
C MET A 256 -6.96 0.81 -14.65
N ASN A 257 -6.86 -0.50 -14.40
CA ASN A 257 -8.01 -1.30 -13.98
C ASN A 257 -8.57 -0.95 -12.60
N ARG A 258 -7.80 -0.23 -11.79
CA ARG A 258 -8.22 0.11 -10.42
C ARG A 258 -8.75 1.52 -10.27
N TYR A 259 -8.19 2.47 -11.00
CA TYR A 259 -8.42 3.89 -10.74
C TYR A 259 -8.89 4.68 -11.95
N VAL A 260 -8.76 4.15 -13.15
CA VAL A 260 -9.20 4.86 -14.36
C VAL A 260 -10.53 4.27 -14.83
N HIS A 261 -11.60 4.97 -14.51
CA HIS A 261 -12.94 4.69 -15.01
C HIS A 261 -13.27 5.73 -16.08
N VAL A 262 -13.48 5.29 -17.30
CA VAL A 262 -13.90 6.16 -18.40
C VAL A 262 -15.42 6.27 -18.34
N THR A 263 -15.91 7.44 -18.00
CA THR A 263 -17.35 7.79 -18.06
C THR A 263 -17.65 8.56 -19.35
N ASP A 264 -18.91 8.58 -19.75
CA ASP A 264 -19.35 9.36 -20.93
C ASP A 264 -19.04 10.85 -20.77
N ASP A 265 -19.11 11.37 -19.54
CA ASP A 265 -18.76 12.76 -19.25
C ASP A 265 -17.27 13.01 -19.36
N SER A 266 -16.42 12.11 -18.86
CA SER A 266 -14.96 12.23 -19.03
C SER A 266 -14.51 12.15 -20.49
N MET A 267 -15.22 11.38 -21.34
CA MET A 267 -14.97 11.37 -22.78
C MET A 267 -15.32 12.71 -23.43
N LYS A 268 -16.47 13.29 -23.09
CA LYS A 268 -16.87 14.62 -23.60
C LYS A 268 -15.89 15.72 -23.19
N GLU A 269 -15.51 15.74 -21.91
CA GLU A 269 -14.51 16.69 -21.39
C GLU A 269 -13.16 16.53 -22.06
N GLY A 270 -12.68 15.31 -22.26
CA GLY A 270 -11.43 15.03 -22.96
C GLY A 270 -11.43 15.54 -24.40
N VAL A 271 -12.52 15.33 -25.14
CA VAL A 271 -12.68 15.86 -26.50
C VAL A 271 -12.73 17.39 -26.51
N ALA A 272 -13.42 18.01 -25.56
CA ALA A 272 -13.49 19.47 -25.45
C ALA A 272 -12.12 20.10 -25.13
N GLN A 273 -11.33 19.48 -24.23
CA GLN A 273 -9.97 19.92 -23.93
C GLN A 273 -9.05 19.77 -25.15
N PHE A 274 -9.15 18.66 -25.89
CA PHE A 274 -8.38 18.46 -27.12
C PHE A 274 -8.73 19.52 -28.16
N ALA A 275 -10.00 19.83 -28.38
CA ALA A 275 -10.41 20.87 -29.34
C ALA A 275 -9.84 22.25 -28.98
N LYS A 276 -9.90 22.64 -27.69
CA LYS A 276 -9.30 23.90 -27.20
C LYS A 276 -7.78 23.96 -27.44
N ALA A 277 -7.08 22.85 -27.18
CA ALA A 277 -5.64 22.79 -27.40
C ALA A 277 -5.28 22.90 -28.87
N GLN A 278 -6.08 22.34 -29.79
CA GLN A 278 -5.91 22.46 -31.22
C GLN A 278 -6.13 23.90 -31.72
N GLU A 279 -7.12 24.61 -31.17
CA GLU A 279 -7.38 26.02 -31.51
C GLU A 279 -6.23 26.91 -31.04
N ALA A 280 -5.71 26.70 -29.85
CA ALA A 280 -4.56 27.46 -29.33
C ALA A 280 -3.24 27.24 -30.12
N GLN A 281 -3.11 26.16 -30.88
CA GLN A 281 -1.95 25.93 -31.75
C GLN A 281 -2.09 26.55 -33.15
N LYS A 282 -3.27 27.02 -33.51
CA LYS A 282 -3.55 27.62 -34.82
C LYS A 282 -3.47 29.17 -34.83
N GLY A 283 -3.39 29.78 -33.66
CA GLY A 283 -3.19 31.24 -33.47
C GLY A 283 -1.77 31.55 -33.06
#